data_d0f4cfe65d38956cb9259961bdcf1e5b
#
_entry.id   d0f4cfe65d38956cb9259961bdcf1e5b
#
_cell.length_a   1.000
_cell.length_b   1.000
_cell.length_c   1.000
_cell.angle_alpha   90.00
_cell.angle_beta   90.00
_cell.angle_gamma   90.00
#
_symmetry.space_group_name_H-M   'P 1'
#
loop_
_entity.id
_entity.type
_entity.pdbx_description
1 polymer ?
#
loop_
_entity_poly.entity_id
_entity_poly.type
_entity_poly.pdbx_seq_one_letter_code
_entity_poly.pdbx_strand_id
1 'polypeptide(L)'
;FKVKAEDTYGNITIETLPVTYKTIPGPVLTLTDQVIFADTDVKTEVSMQIESVRGVHEVVIYRIENGQEVEALREQKSGEHSLNYAPKIDCTEATSQLKVVVSDGRSSKEAVGYVKAYVNMEVATINVGSQQLANNAHEKYPDAFGMVSLNDLKTYTVDYAIASEANAKNIDFKFYCFGGSAVPRLYSMDNTEKDSEFAGATGKLSAIKVKNLTRFAILDNFDFENATVSSISEILSSSISVSKLTPFAAGNIIAFRTGGSSAAGGGRIGVMKVINITAAKELNPSVANACVLTLEIKFPKKK
;
A
#
# COMPACT_ATOMS: atom_id res chain seq x y z
N PHE A 1 -21.91 -36.17 34.72
CA PHE A 1 -22.66 -35.95 35.95
C PHE A 1 -22.59 -37.22 36.82
N LYS A 2 -22.44 -37.04 38.14
CA LYS A 2 -22.63 -38.13 39.11
C LYS A 2 -23.97 -37.88 39.80
N VAL A 3 -24.86 -38.85 39.73
CA VAL A 3 -26.14 -38.82 40.46
C VAL A 3 -25.96 -39.74 41.66
N LYS A 4 -26.14 -39.21 42.84
CA LYS A 4 -26.15 -39.94 44.10
C LYS A 4 -27.60 -40.11 44.53
N ALA A 5 -28.01 -41.32 44.74
CA ALA A 5 -29.25 -41.67 45.42
C ALA A 5 -28.95 -42.35 46.77
N GLU A 6 -29.65 -41.99 47.81
CA GLU A 6 -29.53 -42.57 49.14
C GLU A 6 -30.92 -43.01 49.62
N ASP A 7 -31.03 -44.27 50.02
CA ASP A 7 -32.30 -44.76 50.54
C ASP A 7 -32.46 -44.49 52.06
N THR A 8 -33.63 -44.78 52.61
CA THR A 8 -33.94 -44.54 54.03
C THR A 8 -33.12 -45.38 54.98
N TYR A 9 -32.37 -46.38 54.48
CA TYR A 9 -31.47 -47.27 55.25
C TYR A 9 -30.01 -46.82 55.16
N GLY A 10 -29.73 -45.71 54.45
CA GLY A 10 -28.39 -45.18 54.30
C GLY A 10 -27.57 -45.84 53.15
N ASN A 11 -28.18 -46.66 52.32
CA ASN A 11 -27.49 -47.26 51.16
C ASN A 11 -27.36 -46.18 50.08
N ILE A 12 -26.16 -46.04 49.52
CA ILE A 12 -25.81 -45.03 48.51
C ILE A 12 -25.55 -45.75 47.17
N THR A 13 -26.26 -45.28 46.15
CA THR A 13 -25.97 -45.63 44.75
C THR A 13 -25.47 -44.39 44.02
N ILE A 14 -24.35 -44.55 43.32
CA ILE A 14 -23.78 -43.48 42.50
C ILE A 14 -23.75 -43.96 41.06
N GLU A 15 -24.47 -43.28 40.19
CA GLU A 15 -24.36 -43.47 38.73
C GLU A 15 -23.63 -42.31 38.08
N THR A 16 -22.79 -42.65 37.11
CA THR A 16 -22.09 -41.65 36.28
C THR A 16 -22.74 -41.60 34.91
N LEU A 17 -23.40 -40.50 34.62
CA LEU A 17 -23.97 -40.24 33.30
C LEU A 17 -22.95 -39.49 32.43
N PRO A 18 -22.50 -40.10 31.31
CA PRO A 18 -21.67 -39.38 30.36
C PRO A 18 -22.49 -38.22 29.76
N VAL A 19 -21.89 -37.04 29.75
CA VAL A 19 -22.50 -35.85 29.13
C VAL A 19 -21.62 -35.39 27.99
N THR A 20 -22.18 -35.41 26.80
CA THR A 20 -21.50 -34.87 25.61
C THR A 20 -21.89 -33.40 25.45
N TYR A 21 -20.90 -32.54 25.50
CA TYR A 21 -21.11 -31.12 25.20
C TYR A 21 -20.96 -30.89 23.70
N LYS A 22 -21.99 -30.36 23.06
CA LYS A 22 -21.87 -29.83 21.72
C LYS A 22 -21.44 -28.35 21.82
N THR A 23 -20.21 -28.07 21.41
CA THR A 23 -19.74 -26.67 21.30
C THR A 23 -20.50 -25.98 20.17
N ILE A 24 -21.17 -24.90 20.51
CA ILE A 24 -21.78 -24.03 19.50
C ILE A 24 -20.67 -23.12 18.98
N PRO A 25 -20.42 -23.07 17.65
CA PRO A 25 -19.40 -22.20 17.08
C PRO A 25 -19.70 -20.73 17.38
N GLY A 26 -18.65 -19.90 17.44
CA GLY A 26 -18.78 -18.45 17.48
C GLY A 26 -19.24 -17.87 16.15
N PRO A 27 -19.41 -16.55 16.08
CA PRO A 27 -19.75 -15.88 14.84
C PRO A 27 -18.64 -16.06 13.79
N VAL A 28 -19.02 -15.96 12.52
CA VAL A 28 -18.12 -15.94 11.36
C VAL A 28 -18.26 -14.56 10.74
N LEU A 29 -17.12 -13.90 10.50
CA LEU A 29 -17.03 -12.60 9.85
C LEU A 29 -16.31 -12.76 8.51
N THR A 30 -16.94 -12.30 7.44
CA THR A 30 -16.35 -12.18 6.10
C THR A 30 -16.37 -10.72 5.68
N LEU A 31 -15.19 -10.12 5.56
CA LEU A 31 -15.03 -8.76 5.03
C LEU A 31 -15.06 -8.80 3.51
N THR A 32 -15.80 -7.88 2.87
CA THR A 32 -15.89 -7.78 1.42
C THR A 32 -14.54 -7.35 0.83
N ASP A 33 -13.90 -6.36 1.45
CA ASP A 33 -12.63 -5.81 1.02
C ASP A 33 -11.54 -6.04 2.07
N GLN A 34 -10.34 -6.34 1.61
CA GLN A 34 -9.14 -6.42 2.46
C GLN A 34 -8.37 -5.09 2.52
N VAL A 35 -8.66 -4.20 1.58
CA VAL A 35 -8.06 -2.87 1.45
C VAL A 35 -9.14 -1.87 1.09
N ILE A 36 -9.14 -0.71 1.73
CA ILE A 36 -9.99 0.43 1.39
C ILE A 36 -9.15 1.66 1.11
N PHE A 37 -9.67 2.53 0.22
CA PHE A 37 -9.15 3.87 -0.04
C PHE A 37 -10.18 4.87 0.51
N ALA A 38 -9.75 5.66 1.48
CA ALA A 38 -10.62 6.57 2.22
C ALA A 38 -10.16 8.03 2.08
N ASP A 39 -11.08 8.94 2.30
CA ASP A 39 -10.78 10.37 2.43
C ASP A 39 -11.35 10.86 3.78
N THR A 40 -10.70 11.86 4.38
CA THR A 40 -11.14 12.42 5.67
C THR A 40 -12.45 13.18 5.58
N ASP A 41 -12.84 13.62 4.39
CA ASP A 41 -14.02 14.44 4.16
C ASP A 41 -15.29 13.62 3.88
N VAL A 42 -15.15 12.30 3.71
CA VAL A 42 -16.25 11.38 3.36
C VAL A 42 -16.20 10.15 4.25
N LYS A 43 -17.37 9.78 4.81
CA LYS A 43 -17.48 8.54 5.57
C LYS A 43 -17.22 7.32 4.68
N THR A 44 -16.37 6.45 5.17
CA THR A 44 -15.95 5.23 4.49
C THR A 44 -16.88 4.08 4.84
N GLU A 45 -17.41 3.41 3.83
CA GLU A 45 -18.23 2.21 4.01
C GLU A 45 -17.35 0.98 4.25
N VAL A 46 -17.73 0.15 5.22
CA VAL A 46 -17.05 -1.10 5.56
C VAL A 46 -18.04 -2.25 5.41
N SER A 47 -18.02 -2.89 4.26
CA SER A 47 -18.97 -3.94 3.92
C SER A 47 -18.54 -5.31 4.42
N MET A 48 -19.48 -6.05 5.05
CA MET A 48 -19.22 -7.35 5.63
C MET A 48 -20.45 -8.25 5.64
N GLN A 49 -20.21 -9.56 5.67
CA GLN A 49 -21.19 -10.58 5.97
C GLN A 49 -20.86 -11.23 7.31
N ILE A 50 -21.87 -11.39 8.14
CA ILE A 50 -21.76 -11.99 9.46
C ILE A 50 -22.75 -13.13 9.60
N GLU A 51 -22.29 -14.28 10.07
CA GLU A 51 -23.13 -15.44 10.38
C GLU A 51 -22.91 -15.86 11.84
N SER A 52 -23.98 -16.14 12.57
CA SER A 52 -23.90 -16.58 13.96
C SER A 52 -25.04 -17.53 14.33
N VAL A 53 -24.69 -18.70 14.86
CA VAL A 53 -25.67 -19.68 15.33
C VAL A 53 -26.43 -19.17 16.54
N ARG A 54 -25.84 -18.28 17.34
CA ARG A 54 -26.48 -17.67 18.53
C ARG A 54 -27.13 -16.32 18.23
N GLY A 55 -26.96 -15.81 17.03
CA GLY A 55 -27.30 -14.45 16.63
C GLY A 55 -26.17 -13.47 16.91
N VAL A 56 -26.15 -12.41 16.12
CA VAL A 56 -25.18 -11.29 16.27
C VAL A 56 -25.69 -10.37 17.36
N HIS A 57 -24.86 -10.12 18.37
CA HIS A 57 -25.21 -9.29 19.52
C HIS A 57 -24.60 -7.89 19.43
N GLU A 58 -23.34 -7.79 19.00
CA GLU A 58 -22.62 -6.53 18.90
C GLU A 58 -21.64 -6.54 17.72
N VAL A 59 -21.53 -5.39 17.06
CA VAL A 59 -20.46 -5.11 16.09
C VAL A 59 -19.72 -3.87 16.55
N VAL A 60 -18.38 -3.96 16.66
CA VAL A 60 -17.49 -2.85 16.99
C VAL A 60 -16.46 -2.68 15.89
N ILE A 61 -16.23 -1.45 15.46
CA ILE A 61 -15.17 -1.11 14.51
C ILE A 61 -14.19 -0.16 15.20
N TYR A 62 -12.93 -0.52 15.20
CA TYR A 62 -11.83 0.31 15.66
C TYR A 62 -11.02 0.79 14.49
N ARG A 63 -10.59 2.05 14.52
CA ARG A 63 -9.48 2.55 13.70
C ARG A 63 -8.17 2.21 14.40
N ILE A 64 -7.19 1.71 13.67
CA ILE A 64 -5.82 1.57 14.17
C ILE A 64 -5.06 2.82 13.75
N GLU A 65 -4.73 3.65 14.75
CA GLU A 65 -4.05 4.93 14.60
C GLU A 65 -2.75 4.92 15.40
N ASN A 66 -1.61 5.03 14.74
CA ASN A 66 -0.29 4.92 15.38
C ASN A 66 -0.13 3.65 16.24
N GLY A 67 -0.71 2.54 15.78
CA GLY A 67 -0.70 1.25 16.49
C GLY A 67 -1.67 1.12 17.66
N GLN A 68 -2.51 2.15 17.92
CA GLN A 68 -3.52 2.14 18.98
C GLN A 68 -4.92 1.92 18.42
N GLU A 69 -5.76 1.20 19.16
CA GLU A 69 -7.17 1.01 18.83
C GLU A 69 -7.99 2.21 19.27
N VAL A 70 -8.67 2.88 18.34
CA VAL A 70 -9.61 3.98 18.59
C VAL A 70 -10.98 3.54 18.13
N GLU A 71 -11.96 3.46 19.03
CA GLU A 71 -13.32 3.07 18.67
C GLU A 71 -13.93 4.07 17.68
N ALA A 72 -14.38 3.56 16.53
CA ALA A 72 -15.03 4.35 15.48
C ALA A 72 -16.53 4.13 15.44
N LEU A 73 -16.98 2.92 15.78
CA LEU A 73 -18.39 2.54 15.80
C LEU A 73 -18.62 1.43 16.81
N ARG A 74 -19.74 1.49 17.53
CA ARG A 74 -20.27 0.40 18.35
C ARG A 74 -21.77 0.33 18.16
N GLU A 75 -22.27 -0.82 17.72
CA GLU A 75 -23.70 -1.05 17.57
C GLU A 75 -24.15 -2.37 18.19
N GLN A 76 -25.22 -2.31 18.98
CA GLN A 76 -25.93 -3.48 19.44
C GLN A 76 -26.83 -4.01 18.31
N LYS A 77 -26.91 -5.33 18.19
CA LYS A 77 -27.73 -6.02 17.21
C LYS A 77 -28.81 -6.86 17.88
N SER A 78 -29.90 -7.14 17.18
CA SER A 78 -31.08 -7.78 17.76
C SER A 78 -31.03 -9.32 17.72
N GLY A 79 -29.86 -9.90 17.43
CA GLY A 79 -29.67 -11.34 17.45
C GLY A 79 -29.92 -12.01 16.08
N GLU A 80 -29.72 -11.29 14.99
CA GLU A 80 -29.82 -11.83 13.64
C GLU A 80 -28.77 -12.95 13.42
N HIS A 81 -29.23 -14.06 12.82
CA HIS A 81 -28.36 -15.21 12.53
C HIS A 81 -27.52 -15.03 11.28
N SER A 82 -27.94 -14.16 10.35
CA SER A 82 -27.23 -13.77 9.14
C SER A 82 -27.45 -12.28 8.91
N LEU A 83 -26.37 -11.52 8.72
CA LEU A 83 -26.42 -10.08 8.59
C LEU A 83 -25.44 -9.62 7.50
N ASN A 84 -25.96 -8.96 6.45
CA ASN A 84 -25.17 -8.15 5.53
C ASN A 84 -25.14 -6.73 6.10
N TYR A 85 -23.96 -6.24 6.45
CA TYR A 85 -23.80 -5.00 7.16
C TYR A 85 -22.72 -4.13 6.51
N ALA A 86 -23.04 -2.86 6.28
CA ALA A 86 -22.18 -1.91 5.59
C ALA A 86 -22.22 -0.54 6.29
N PRO A 87 -21.68 -0.44 7.50
CA PRO A 87 -21.65 0.83 8.24
C PRO A 87 -20.69 1.82 7.60
N LYS A 88 -20.94 3.11 7.86
CA LYS A 88 -20.09 4.22 7.40
C LYS A 88 -19.39 4.86 8.58
N ILE A 89 -18.08 4.89 8.54
CA ILE A 89 -17.22 5.44 9.60
C ILE A 89 -16.37 6.60 9.09
N ASP A 90 -15.95 7.48 9.98
CA ASP A 90 -14.98 8.52 9.69
C ASP A 90 -13.56 7.94 9.84
N CYS A 91 -12.67 8.21 8.87
CA CYS A 91 -11.25 7.89 8.94
C CYS A 91 -10.43 9.17 9.13
N THR A 92 -9.29 9.05 9.79
CA THR A 92 -8.32 10.15 9.96
C THR A 92 -7.05 9.87 9.13
N GLU A 93 -6.23 10.87 8.89
CA GLU A 93 -4.94 10.69 8.19
C GLU A 93 -3.98 9.73 8.93
N ALA A 94 -4.20 9.50 10.22
CA ALA A 94 -3.45 8.53 11.02
C ALA A 94 -4.00 7.09 10.93
N THR A 95 -5.19 6.89 10.36
CA THR A 95 -5.80 5.57 10.22
C THR A 95 -5.00 4.74 9.22
N SER A 96 -4.44 3.62 9.67
CA SER A 96 -3.69 2.68 8.83
C SER A 96 -4.47 1.39 8.59
N GLN A 97 -5.40 1.05 9.47
CA GLN A 97 -6.17 -0.18 9.45
C GLN A 97 -7.50 0.00 10.18
N LEU A 98 -8.50 -0.80 9.79
CA LEU A 98 -9.74 -0.97 10.54
C LEU A 98 -9.76 -2.38 11.11
N LYS A 99 -10.07 -2.50 12.42
CA LYS A 99 -10.33 -3.77 13.09
C LYS A 99 -11.83 -3.89 13.33
N VAL A 100 -12.43 -4.93 12.80
CA VAL A 100 -13.83 -5.26 13.01
C VAL A 100 -13.93 -6.41 14.01
N VAL A 101 -14.73 -6.22 15.04
CA VAL A 101 -15.01 -7.23 16.09
C VAL A 101 -16.51 -7.50 16.12
N VAL A 102 -16.87 -8.79 16.03
CA VAL A 102 -18.26 -9.25 16.06
C VAL A 102 -18.45 -10.21 17.23
N SER A 103 -19.44 -9.97 18.06
CA SER A 103 -19.76 -10.78 19.24
C SER A 103 -21.16 -11.39 19.15
N ASP A 104 -21.29 -12.64 19.64
CA ASP A 104 -22.57 -13.33 19.84
C ASP A 104 -23.11 -13.22 21.28
N GLY A 105 -22.60 -12.26 22.07
CA GLY A 105 -22.97 -12.07 23.46
C GLY A 105 -22.36 -13.11 24.46
N ARG A 106 -21.45 -13.95 23.97
CA ARG A 106 -20.69 -14.89 24.82
C ARG A 106 -19.23 -14.48 24.79
N SER A 107 -18.69 -14.10 25.91
CA SER A 107 -17.38 -13.45 26.08
C SER A 107 -16.16 -14.13 25.42
N SER A 108 -16.25 -15.40 25.07
CA SER A 108 -15.19 -16.15 24.41
C SER A 108 -15.44 -16.42 22.92
N LYS A 109 -16.46 -15.81 22.33
CA LYS A 109 -16.91 -16.10 20.96
C LYS A 109 -17.03 -14.80 20.16
N GLU A 110 -15.89 -14.37 19.68
CA GLU A 110 -15.77 -13.18 18.82
C GLU A 110 -15.14 -13.59 17.49
N ALA A 111 -15.54 -12.90 16.42
CA ALA A 111 -14.86 -12.91 15.14
C ALA A 111 -14.16 -11.56 14.95
N VAL A 112 -12.91 -11.61 14.49
CA VAL A 112 -12.09 -10.41 14.26
C VAL A 112 -11.59 -10.40 12.83
N GLY A 113 -11.76 -9.29 12.16
CA GLY A 113 -11.25 -9.04 10.82
C GLY A 113 -10.49 -7.72 10.72
N TYR A 114 -9.61 -7.61 9.74
CA TYR A 114 -8.79 -6.43 9.50
C TYR A 114 -8.91 -5.98 8.06
N VAL A 115 -9.08 -4.66 7.86
CA VAL A 115 -9.10 -4.00 6.55
C VAL A 115 -7.99 -2.97 6.54
N LYS A 116 -7.08 -3.05 5.57
CA LYS A 116 -6.04 -2.03 5.41
C LYS A 116 -6.65 -0.75 4.83
N ALA A 117 -6.28 0.40 5.40
CA ALA A 117 -6.82 1.70 5.00
C ALA A 117 -5.71 2.61 4.46
N TYR A 118 -5.95 3.19 3.28
CA TYR A 118 -5.14 4.27 2.72
C TYR A 118 -5.98 5.54 2.71
N VAL A 119 -5.75 6.41 3.69
CA VAL A 119 -6.55 7.63 3.88
C VAL A 119 -5.82 8.82 3.28
N ASN A 120 -6.47 9.56 2.38
CA ASN A 120 -5.90 10.70 1.63
C ASN A 120 -4.57 10.34 0.93
N MET A 121 -4.42 9.10 0.47
CA MET A 121 -3.19 8.59 -0.12
C MET A 121 -3.46 7.89 -1.45
N GLU A 122 -2.65 8.17 -2.43
CA GLU A 122 -2.57 7.40 -3.67
C GLU A 122 -1.52 6.31 -3.52
N VAL A 123 -1.85 5.11 -3.97
CA VAL A 123 -0.96 3.95 -3.94
C VAL A 123 -0.94 3.30 -5.31
N ALA A 124 0.25 3.08 -5.85
CA ALA A 124 0.41 2.40 -7.13
C ALA A 124 1.66 1.54 -7.16
N THR A 125 1.58 0.41 -7.85
CA THR A 125 2.77 -0.35 -8.25
C THR A 125 3.06 -0.06 -9.71
N ILE A 126 4.27 0.43 -10.01
CA ILE A 126 4.71 0.75 -11.36
C ILE A 126 5.97 -0.02 -11.75
N ASN A 127 6.11 -0.28 -13.03
CA ASN A 127 7.32 -0.82 -13.63
C ASN A 127 8.02 0.28 -14.42
N VAL A 128 9.30 0.52 -14.11
CA VAL A 128 10.10 1.58 -14.72
C VAL A 128 11.21 0.95 -15.57
N GLY A 129 11.21 1.21 -16.85
CA GLY A 129 12.25 0.76 -17.78
C GLY A 129 13.55 1.56 -17.60
N SER A 130 14.70 0.90 -17.79
CA SER A 130 15.98 1.61 -17.87
C SER A 130 16.11 2.37 -19.20
N GLN A 131 17.23 3.07 -19.41
CA GLN A 131 17.51 3.83 -20.64
C GLN A 131 17.32 3.04 -21.93
N GLN A 132 17.53 1.72 -21.92
CA GLN A 132 17.32 0.86 -23.09
C GLN A 132 15.84 0.59 -23.39
N LEU A 133 14.99 0.71 -22.40
CA LEU A 133 13.53 0.55 -22.49
C LEU A 133 12.80 1.90 -22.49
N ALA A 134 13.53 3.00 -22.48
CA ALA A 134 12.98 4.34 -22.23
C ALA A 134 11.93 4.79 -23.25
N ASN A 135 11.93 4.23 -24.46
CA ASN A 135 10.94 4.54 -25.49
C ASN A 135 10.23 3.30 -26.06
N ASN A 136 10.79 2.12 -25.84
CA ASN A 136 10.23 0.85 -26.27
C ASN A 136 10.24 -0.14 -25.11
N ALA A 137 9.09 -0.31 -24.49
CA ALA A 137 8.93 -1.23 -23.36
C ALA A 137 9.15 -2.70 -23.79
N HIS A 138 9.54 -3.53 -22.87
CA HIS A 138 9.68 -4.97 -23.09
C HIS A 138 8.30 -5.65 -23.05
N GLU A 139 8.10 -6.71 -23.86
CA GLU A 139 6.80 -7.41 -23.95
C GLU A 139 6.24 -7.91 -22.60
N LYS A 140 7.11 -8.34 -21.68
CA LYS A 140 6.72 -8.75 -20.31
C LYS A 140 6.32 -7.58 -19.42
N TYR A 141 6.69 -6.36 -19.79
CA TYR A 141 6.43 -5.13 -19.04
C TYR A 141 6.03 -4.01 -20.01
N PRO A 142 4.84 -4.12 -20.63
CA PRO A 142 4.44 -3.25 -21.75
C PRO A 142 4.30 -1.78 -21.39
N ASP A 143 4.16 -1.47 -20.08
CA ASP A 143 4.04 -0.11 -19.57
C ASP A 143 5.33 0.41 -18.89
N ALA A 144 6.44 -0.36 -18.98
CA ALA A 144 7.71 -0.01 -18.33
C ALA A 144 8.57 0.89 -19.21
N PHE A 145 8.24 2.17 -19.28
CA PHE A 145 9.06 3.20 -19.92
C PHE A 145 10.03 3.86 -18.94
N GLY A 146 11.00 4.62 -19.45
CA GLY A 146 12.10 5.16 -18.63
C GLY A 146 11.79 6.42 -17.84
N MET A 147 10.69 7.13 -18.15
CA MET A 147 10.33 8.41 -17.55
C MET A 147 9.18 8.23 -16.58
N VAL A 148 9.33 8.69 -15.32
CA VAL A 148 8.32 8.53 -14.26
C VAL A 148 7.61 9.83 -13.99
N SER A 149 6.27 9.76 -13.96
CA SER A 149 5.37 10.80 -13.47
C SER A 149 4.88 10.45 -12.07
N LEU A 150 5.12 11.33 -11.12
CA LEU A 150 4.53 11.25 -9.77
C LEU A 150 3.12 11.85 -9.71
N ASN A 151 2.74 12.65 -10.72
CA ASN A 151 1.37 13.14 -10.85
C ASN A 151 0.39 12.04 -11.25
N ASP A 152 0.82 11.15 -12.16
CA ASP A 152 -0.03 10.09 -12.72
C ASP A 152 0.27 8.70 -12.12
N LEU A 153 1.33 8.59 -11.33
CA LEU A 153 1.89 7.36 -10.78
C LEU A 153 2.08 6.29 -11.87
N LYS A 154 2.69 6.67 -12.98
CA LYS A 154 2.99 5.79 -14.12
C LYS A 154 4.21 6.25 -14.91
N THR A 155 4.58 5.46 -15.93
CA THR A 155 5.75 5.74 -16.77
C THR A 155 5.38 6.24 -18.15
N TYR A 156 6.30 6.97 -18.78
CA TYR A 156 6.16 7.57 -20.07
C TYR A 156 7.42 7.36 -20.94
N THR A 157 7.27 7.52 -22.25
CA THR A 157 8.37 7.48 -23.20
C THR A 157 9.20 8.76 -23.17
N VAL A 158 10.41 8.70 -23.72
CA VAL A 158 11.23 9.90 -23.97
C VAL A 158 10.53 10.86 -24.93
N ASP A 159 9.89 10.32 -26.00
CA ASP A 159 9.17 11.16 -26.96
C ASP A 159 8.04 11.95 -26.32
N TYR A 160 7.29 11.35 -25.38
CA TYR A 160 6.31 12.09 -24.58
C TYR A 160 6.96 13.23 -23.80
N ALA A 161 8.05 12.93 -23.08
CA ALA A 161 8.71 13.90 -22.20
C ALA A 161 9.23 15.15 -22.95
N ILE A 162 9.75 14.95 -24.18
CA ILE A 162 10.33 16.08 -24.97
C ILE A 162 9.31 16.82 -25.85
N ALA A 163 8.12 16.27 -26.05
CA ALA A 163 7.12 16.80 -26.99
C ALA A 163 6.63 18.22 -26.61
N SER A 164 6.43 18.49 -25.34
CA SER A 164 5.92 19.79 -24.87
C SER A 164 6.46 20.18 -23.48
N GLU A 165 6.31 21.44 -23.12
CA GLU A 165 6.61 21.92 -21.75
C GLU A 165 5.69 21.29 -20.71
N ALA A 166 4.40 21.13 -21.03
CA ALA A 166 3.43 20.48 -20.14
C ALA A 166 3.82 19.02 -19.85
N ASN A 167 4.20 18.27 -20.89
CA ASN A 167 4.66 16.89 -20.74
C ASN A 167 5.95 16.83 -19.91
N ALA A 168 6.89 17.73 -20.16
CA ALA A 168 8.14 17.82 -19.41
C ALA A 168 7.90 18.08 -17.91
N LYS A 169 6.96 18.97 -17.56
CA LYS A 169 6.54 19.21 -16.16
C LYS A 169 5.91 17.97 -15.51
N ASN A 170 5.34 17.06 -16.31
CA ASN A 170 4.74 15.81 -15.82
C ASN A 170 5.76 14.71 -15.54
N ILE A 171 7.04 14.92 -15.84
CA ILE A 171 8.09 13.92 -15.60
C ILE A 171 8.97 14.36 -14.43
N ASP A 172 9.06 13.51 -13.43
CA ASP A 172 9.75 13.80 -12.18
C ASP A 172 11.15 13.17 -12.09
N PHE A 173 11.32 11.94 -12.58
CA PHE A 173 12.61 11.26 -12.55
C PHE A 173 12.74 10.18 -13.63
N LYS A 174 13.95 9.65 -13.77
CA LYS A 174 14.29 8.59 -14.71
C LYS A 174 15.11 7.48 -14.04
N PHE A 175 14.96 6.25 -14.55
CA PHE A 175 15.70 5.10 -14.09
C PHE A 175 16.81 4.73 -15.07
N TYR A 176 18.01 4.54 -14.55
CA TYR A 176 19.18 4.13 -15.28
C TYR A 176 19.80 2.86 -14.69
N CYS A 177 20.20 1.94 -15.54
CA CYS A 177 20.88 0.72 -15.14
C CYS A 177 22.03 0.46 -16.09
N PHE A 178 23.23 0.20 -15.56
CA PHE A 178 24.42 0.02 -16.37
C PHE A 178 25.18 -1.26 -16.04
N GLY A 179 25.58 -1.97 -17.10
CA GLY A 179 26.51 -3.11 -17.04
C GLY A 179 25.87 -4.42 -16.60
N GLY A 180 26.62 -5.49 -16.77
CA GLY A 180 26.21 -6.85 -16.41
C GLY A 180 25.94 -7.08 -14.93
N SER A 181 26.41 -6.18 -14.05
CA SER A 181 26.14 -6.18 -12.60
C SER A 181 24.93 -5.32 -12.20
N ALA A 182 24.20 -4.77 -13.17
CA ALA A 182 22.93 -4.05 -12.97
C ALA A 182 22.95 -3.08 -11.77
N VAL A 183 23.89 -2.11 -11.75
CA VAL A 183 23.89 -1.07 -10.70
C VAL A 183 22.77 -0.08 -10.98
N PRO A 184 21.66 -0.12 -10.22
CA PRO A 184 20.51 0.75 -10.42
C PRO A 184 20.80 2.17 -9.96
N ARG A 185 20.25 3.13 -10.71
CA ARG A 185 20.35 4.56 -10.38
C ARG A 185 19.05 5.27 -10.67
N LEU A 186 18.57 6.08 -9.74
CA LEU A 186 17.52 7.05 -10.00
C LEU A 186 18.16 8.42 -10.23
N TYR A 187 17.71 9.10 -11.24
CA TYR A 187 18.11 10.46 -11.57
C TYR A 187 16.91 11.38 -11.58
N SER A 188 16.98 12.46 -10.85
CA SER A 188 16.09 13.59 -11.05
C SER A 188 16.25 14.16 -12.46
N MET A 189 15.22 14.81 -12.99
CA MET A 189 15.28 15.36 -14.35
C MET A 189 16.28 16.50 -14.50
N ASP A 190 16.60 17.24 -13.43
CA ASP A 190 17.65 18.26 -13.46
C ASP A 190 19.07 17.69 -13.44
N ASN A 191 19.23 16.43 -13.08
CA ASN A 191 20.52 15.73 -13.21
C ASN A 191 20.69 15.21 -14.62
N THR A 192 21.51 15.87 -15.40
CA THR A 192 21.66 15.62 -16.85
C THR A 192 22.78 14.61 -17.20
N GLU A 193 23.43 14.02 -16.21
CA GLU A 193 24.61 13.13 -16.38
C GLU A 193 24.41 12.06 -17.47
N LYS A 194 23.16 11.56 -17.62
CA LYS A 194 22.83 10.45 -18.51
C LYS A 194 21.79 10.79 -19.59
N ASP A 195 21.41 12.04 -19.76
CA ASP A 195 20.34 12.43 -20.71
C ASP A 195 20.59 11.95 -22.14
N SER A 196 21.86 11.92 -22.58
CA SER A 196 22.23 11.49 -23.94
C SER A 196 21.99 9.98 -24.20
N GLU A 197 21.88 9.18 -23.14
CA GLU A 197 21.66 7.73 -23.24
C GLU A 197 20.17 7.36 -23.30
N PHE A 198 19.27 8.30 -23.00
CA PHE A 198 17.83 8.15 -23.14
C PHE A 198 17.40 8.67 -24.53
N ALA A 199 17.15 7.74 -25.45
CA ALA A 199 16.77 8.07 -26.82
C ALA A 199 15.31 7.71 -27.11
N GLY A 200 14.59 8.65 -27.70
CA GLY A 200 13.29 8.45 -28.33
C GLY A 200 13.41 8.30 -29.84
N ALA A 201 12.28 8.13 -30.51
CA ALA A 201 12.22 8.11 -31.98
C ALA A 201 12.39 9.52 -32.55
N THR A 202 11.94 10.56 -31.83
CA THR A 202 11.95 11.96 -32.29
C THR A 202 13.10 12.77 -31.71
N GLY A 203 13.82 12.27 -30.73
CA GLY A 203 14.96 12.96 -30.13
C GLY A 203 15.49 12.31 -28.87
N LYS A 204 16.45 12.96 -28.24
CA LYS A 204 17.04 12.54 -26.96
C LYS A 204 16.49 13.35 -25.81
N LEU A 205 16.52 12.79 -24.60
CA LEU A 205 16.05 13.43 -23.38
C LEU A 205 16.76 14.77 -23.09
N SER A 206 17.96 14.97 -23.61
CA SER A 206 18.66 16.26 -23.52
C SER A 206 17.85 17.45 -24.09
N ALA A 207 16.87 17.19 -24.97
CA ALA A 207 15.97 18.19 -25.55
C ALA A 207 14.76 18.53 -24.67
N ILE A 208 14.62 17.95 -23.48
CA ILE A 208 13.51 18.23 -22.56
C ILE A 208 13.48 19.72 -22.17
N LYS A 209 12.29 20.31 -22.21
CA LYS A 209 12.10 21.76 -22.02
C LYS A 209 12.09 22.19 -20.56
N VAL A 210 11.63 21.32 -19.66
CA VAL A 210 11.58 21.58 -18.22
C VAL A 210 12.23 20.42 -17.48
N LYS A 211 13.03 20.72 -16.47
CA LYS A 211 13.76 19.75 -15.66
C LYS A 211 13.31 19.85 -14.21
N ASN A 212 12.44 18.92 -13.79
CA ASN A 212 11.98 18.86 -12.42
C ASN A 212 13.11 18.51 -11.45
N LEU A 213 13.19 19.24 -10.33
CA LEU A 213 14.20 19.10 -9.29
C LEU A 213 13.74 18.10 -8.22
N THR A 214 13.41 16.88 -8.61
CA THR A 214 13.05 15.84 -7.65
C THR A 214 14.27 15.44 -6.83
N ARG A 215 14.08 15.20 -5.54
CA ARG A 215 15.15 14.78 -4.64
C ARG A 215 14.79 13.46 -3.98
N PHE A 216 15.80 12.70 -3.58
CA PHE A 216 15.67 11.37 -3.01
C PHE A 216 16.47 11.24 -1.72
N ALA A 217 16.08 10.27 -0.89
CA ALA A 217 16.85 9.73 0.22
C ALA A 217 16.44 8.27 0.48
N ILE A 218 17.38 7.41 0.87
CA ILE A 218 17.03 6.11 1.44
C ILE A 218 16.59 6.33 2.89
N LEU A 219 15.52 5.67 3.29
CA LEU A 219 15.01 5.69 4.66
C LEU A 219 15.37 4.37 5.35
N ASP A 220 16.14 4.47 6.40
CA ASP A 220 16.36 3.35 7.30
C ASP A 220 15.21 3.28 8.31
N ASN A 221 14.72 2.07 8.58
CA ASN A 221 13.68 1.82 9.60
C ASN A 221 12.32 2.51 9.40
N PHE A 222 11.97 2.94 8.19
CA PHE A 222 10.63 3.46 7.89
C PHE A 222 9.65 2.31 7.68
N ASP A 223 8.54 2.32 8.42
CA ASP A 223 7.47 1.33 8.26
C ASP A 223 6.63 1.64 7.01
N PHE A 224 7.08 1.14 5.88
CA PHE A 224 6.39 1.36 4.60
C PHE A 224 5.02 0.69 4.56
N GLU A 225 4.87 -0.48 5.18
CA GLU A 225 3.62 -1.24 5.10
C GLU A 225 2.48 -0.50 5.79
N ASN A 226 2.76 0.14 6.93
CA ASN A 226 1.79 0.91 7.69
C ASN A 226 1.91 2.43 7.48
N ALA A 227 2.57 2.87 6.39
CA ALA A 227 2.73 4.29 6.10
C ALA A 227 1.38 5.00 5.93
N THR A 228 1.24 6.12 6.63
CA THR A 228 0.08 7.02 6.58
C THR A 228 0.53 8.40 6.07
N VAL A 229 -0.43 9.27 5.74
CA VAL A 229 -0.13 10.68 5.42
C VAL A 229 0.63 11.33 6.57
N SER A 230 0.24 11.07 7.82
CA SER A 230 0.92 11.59 9.01
C SER A 230 2.38 11.14 9.07
N SER A 231 2.65 9.84 8.95
CA SER A 231 4.03 9.32 9.03
C SER A 231 4.93 9.81 7.89
N ILE A 232 4.37 10.01 6.68
CA ILE A 232 5.11 10.59 5.55
C ILE A 232 5.40 12.07 5.80
N SER A 233 4.47 12.82 6.42
CA SER A 233 4.67 14.24 6.71
C SER A 233 5.75 14.52 7.76
N GLU A 234 6.09 13.54 8.59
CA GLU A 234 7.16 13.62 9.59
C GLU A 234 8.57 13.47 8.98
N ILE A 235 8.67 13.03 7.72
CA ILE A 235 9.96 12.92 7.03
C ILE A 235 10.54 14.32 6.82
N LEU A 236 11.74 14.56 7.36
CA LEU A 236 12.40 15.85 7.22
C LEU A 236 12.73 16.15 5.76
N SER A 237 12.11 17.19 5.21
CA SER A 237 12.32 17.63 3.82
C SER A 237 13.80 17.89 3.48
N SER A 238 14.59 18.35 4.44
CA SER A 238 16.03 18.60 4.30
C SER A 238 16.87 17.33 4.14
N SER A 239 16.39 16.17 4.65
CA SER A 239 17.09 14.90 4.47
C SER A 239 16.94 14.35 3.04
N ILE A 240 15.92 14.80 2.30
CA ILE A 240 15.64 14.36 0.92
C ILE A 240 16.36 15.33 -0.03
N SER A 241 17.64 15.08 -0.30
CA SER A 241 18.51 16.11 -0.92
C SER A 241 19.24 15.67 -2.18
N VAL A 242 19.35 14.35 -2.48
CA VAL A 242 20.17 13.91 -3.61
C VAL A 242 19.40 13.91 -4.93
N SER A 243 20.03 14.40 -6.01
CA SER A 243 19.49 14.35 -7.38
C SER A 243 19.82 13.05 -8.11
N LYS A 244 20.73 12.27 -7.55
CA LYS A 244 21.15 10.94 -8.03
C LYS A 244 21.20 10.00 -6.83
N LEU A 245 20.37 8.97 -6.87
CA LEU A 245 20.37 7.93 -5.85
C LEU A 245 21.02 6.65 -6.39
N THR A 246 22.06 6.19 -5.73
CA THR A 246 22.78 4.94 -5.99
C THR A 246 23.79 4.69 -4.87
N PRO A 247 24.09 3.45 -4.47
CA PRO A 247 23.36 2.23 -4.84
C PRO A 247 22.05 2.09 -4.09
N PHE A 248 21.14 1.28 -4.60
CA PHE A 248 19.96 0.80 -3.88
C PHE A 248 19.61 -0.62 -4.36
N ALA A 249 18.76 -1.33 -3.62
CA ALA A 249 18.39 -2.73 -3.89
C ALA A 249 16.92 -2.97 -3.56
N ALA A 250 16.41 -4.13 -3.95
CA ALA A 250 15.10 -4.61 -3.52
C ALA A 250 14.99 -4.57 -1.98
N GLY A 251 13.85 -4.15 -1.48
CA GLY A 251 13.56 -3.92 -0.07
C GLY A 251 13.89 -2.51 0.43
N ASN A 252 14.72 -1.70 -0.27
CA ASN A 252 14.96 -0.33 0.16
C ASN A 252 13.70 0.52 0.07
N ILE A 253 13.51 1.37 1.06
CA ILE A 253 12.51 2.43 1.09
C ILE A 253 13.18 3.74 0.73
N ILE A 254 12.60 4.44 -0.24
CA ILE A 254 13.14 5.69 -0.78
C ILE A 254 12.10 6.78 -0.56
N ALA A 255 12.45 7.83 0.17
CA ALA A 255 11.68 9.06 0.17
C ALA A 255 11.99 9.87 -1.08
N PHE A 256 10.99 10.55 -1.61
CA PHE A 256 11.14 11.52 -2.67
C PHE A 256 10.46 12.84 -2.33
N ARG A 257 10.98 13.93 -2.88
CA ARG A 257 10.37 15.25 -2.80
C ARG A 257 10.32 15.86 -4.21
N THR A 258 9.13 16.24 -4.62
CA THR A 258 8.87 16.82 -5.95
C THR A 258 9.52 18.18 -6.13
N GLY A 259 9.96 18.49 -7.35
CA GLY A 259 10.48 19.80 -7.73
C GLY A 259 9.37 20.85 -7.88
N GLY A 260 9.72 22.13 -7.78
CA GLY A 260 8.76 23.24 -7.85
C GLY A 260 7.96 23.34 -9.15
N SER A 261 8.50 22.84 -10.26
CA SER A 261 7.84 22.82 -11.58
C SER A 261 7.05 21.53 -11.87
N SER A 262 7.05 20.55 -10.97
CA SER A 262 6.35 19.27 -11.15
C SER A 262 4.83 19.46 -11.25
N ALA A 263 4.21 18.76 -12.19
CA ALA A 263 2.75 18.70 -12.30
C ALA A 263 2.11 18.07 -11.05
N ALA A 264 2.82 17.18 -10.36
CA ALA A 264 2.40 16.62 -9.08
C ALA A 264 2.28 17.67 -7.96
N GLY A 265 2.78 18.88 -8.16
CA GLY A 265 2.90 19.96 -7.16
C GLY A 265 4.27 19.97 -6.50
N GLY A 266 4.81 21.18 -6.29
CA GLY A 266 6.16 21.37 -5.76
C GLY A 266 6.28 21.09 -4.26
N GLY A 267 7.42 20.52 -3.85
CA GLY A 267 7.77 20.31 -2.45
C GLY A 267 7.02 19.17 -1.73
N ARG A 268 6.17 18.41 -2.43
CA ARG A 268 5.43 17.31 -1.86
C ARG A 268 6.35 16.11 -1.61
N ILE A 269 6.13 15.43 -0.50
CA ILE A 269 6.90 14.25 -0.08
C ILE A 269 6.04 13.00 -0.24
N GLY A 270 6.65 11.95 -0.76
CA GLY A 270 6.10 10.60 -0.80
C GLY A 270 7.20 9.57 -0.55
N VAL A 271 6.81 8.32 -0.49
CA VAL A 271 7.72 7.19 -0.30
C VAL A 271 7.50 6.14 -1.36
N MET A 272 8.56 5.43 -1.73
CA MET A 272 8.49 4.29 -2.63
C MET A 272 9.34 3.13 -2.11
N LYS A 273 8.83 1.92 -2.24
CA LYS A 273 9.53 0.68 -1.92
C LYS A 273 10.03 0.03 -3.20
N VAL A 274 11.30 -0.32 -3.22
CA VAL A 274 11.86 -1.12 -4.30
C VAL A 274 11.40 -2.57 -4.11
N ILE A 275 10.48 -3.02 -4.96
CA ILE A 275 9.96 -4.39 -4.92
C ILE A 275 10.94 -5.34 -5.59
N ASN A 276 11.39 -4.99 -6.80
CA ASN A 276 12.30 -5.83 -7.57
C ASN A 276 13.11 -5.00 -8.57
N ILE A 277 14.25 -5.54 -8.98
CA ILE A 277 15.06 -5.07 -10.11
C ILE A 277 15.33 -6.27 -11.01
N THR A 278 14.57 -6.37 -12.11
CA THR A 278 14.73 -7.44 -13.10
C THR A 278 15.90 -7.08 -14.04
N ALA A 279 16.95 -7.87 -14.02
CA ALA A 279 18.14 -7.62 -14.82
C ALA A 279 17.94 -7.96 -16.32
N ALA A 280 18.75 -7.35 -17.17
CA ALA A 280 18.71 -7.55 -18.63
C ALA A 280 18.78 -9.03 -19.07
N LYS A 281 19.63 -9.82 -18.43
CA LYS A 281 19.77 -11.25 -18.73
C LYS A 281 18.51 -12.09 -18.50
N GLU A 282 17.61 -11.60 -17.64
CA GLU A 282 16.32 -12.24 -17.33
C GLU A 282 15.24 -11.83 -18.33
N LEU A 283 15.37 -10.64 -18.93
CA LEU A 283 14.44 -10.11 -19.94
C LEU A 283 14.81 -10.55 -21.34
N ASN A 284 16.02 -10.21 -21.77
CA ASN A 284 16.57 -10.55 -23.08
C ASN A 284 18.10 -10.52 -23.01
N PRO A 285 18.80 -11.68 -23.11
CA PRO A 285 20.26 -11.74 -23.05
C PRO A 285 20.97 -10.91 -24.12
N SER A 286 20.28 -10.60 -25.23
CA SER A 286 20.84 -9.85 -26.36
C SER A 286 20.80 -8.32 -26.11
N VAL A 287 20.06 -7.83 -25.13
CA VAL A 287 19.93 -6.39 -24.83
C VAL A 287 20.58 -6.08 -23.50
N ALA A 288 21.87 -5.80 -23.54
CA ALA A 288 22.58 -5.34 -22.35
C ALA A 288 21.92 -4.07 -21.75
N ASN A 289 21.82 -3.99 -20.42
CA ASN A 289 21.29 -2.84 -19.67
C ASN A 289 19.76 -2.60 -19.78
N ALA A 290 18.99 -3.55 -20.32
CA ALA A 290 17.52 -3.48 -20.36
C ALA A 290 16.91 -3.95 -19.04
N CYS A 291 17.07 -3.20 -17.97
CA CYS A 291 16.54 -3.53 -16.64
C CYS A 291 15.13 -2.95 -16.44
N VAL A 292 14.33 -3.60 -15.61
CA VAL A 292 13.04 -3.08 -15.12
C VAL A 292 13.09 -2.97 -13.61
N LEU A 293 12.77 -1.80 -13.10
CA LEU A 293 12.62 -1.50 -11.68
C LEU A 293 11.13 -1.51 -11.33
N THR A 294 10.71 -2.38 -10.41
CA THR A 294 9.35 -2.39 -9.88
C THR A 294 9.31 -1.63 -8.56
N LEU A 295 8.47 -0.61 -8.50
CA LEU A 295 8.27 0.26 -7.35
C LEU A 295 6.81 0.20 -6.88
N GLU A 296 6.61 0.08 -5.58
CA GLU A 296 5.34 0.44 -4.94
C GLU A 296 5.48 1.86 -4.38
N ILE A 297 4.59 2.76 -4.78
CA ILE A 297 4.61 4.18 -4.41
C ILE A 297 3.43 4.47 -3.51
N LYS A 298 3.66 5.20 -2.42
CA LYS A 298 2.65 5.80 -1.55
C LYS A 298 2.85 7.31 -1.55
N PHE A 299 1.85 8.02 -2.04
CA PHE A 299 1.94 9.45 -2.23
C PHE A 299 0.69 10.14 -1.68
N PRO A 300 0.79 10.97 -0.61
CA PRO A 300 -0.34 11.71 -0.10
C PRO A 300 -1.08 12.46 -1.21
N LYS A 301 -2.42 12.42 -1.24
CA LYS A 301 -3.23 13.14 -2.22
C LYS A 301 -2.95 14.64 -2.16
N LYS A 302 -3.07 15.31 -3.29
CA LYS A 302 -3.00 16.78 -3.34
C LYS A 302 -4.26 17.35 -2.68
N LYS A 303 -4.08 18.16 -1.65
CA LYS A 303 -5.17 18.95 -1.03
C LYS A 303 -5.56 20.14 -1.88
#